data_b9e55e01881a7e2d154da09f30b24133
#
_entry.id   b9e55e01881a7e2d154da09f30b24133
#
_cell.length_a   1.000
_cell.length_b   1.000
_cell.length_c   1.000
_cell.angle_alpha   90.00
_cell.angle_beta   90.00
_cell.angle_gamma   90.00
#
_symmetry.space_group_name_H-M   'P 1'
#
loop_
_entity.id
_entity.type
_entity.pdbx_description
1 polymer ?
#
loop_
_entity_poly.entity_id
_entity_poly.type
_entity_poly.pdbx_seq_one_letter_code
_entity_poly.pdbx_strand_id
1 'polypeptide(L)'
;MGVFSFLTSAGSKLFGGKKPSEVPNLQSLIRDHVAKIGLPSKHIHYWLEDEVMVVSGWVNDKPTKEKVIIAVGNVEGVDKVEDRLVVGSPPAALTRKSDGLLPEATDASPVTAEAPLEAEQLPTREQAAEHEWTSRTHTVQKGDTLSKIAKEVYGNAGKYPIIFEANKPMLSHPDKIYPGQVLRIPALGEDGKPLD
;
A
#
# COMPACT_ATOMS: atom_id res chain seq x y z
N MET A 1 5.19 -9.34 -12.35
CA MET A 1 4.13 -9.91 -11.49
C MET A 1 4.56 -9.74 -10.06
N GLY A 2 3.86 -8.87 -9.33
CA GLY A 2 4.22 -8.58 -7.96
C GLY A 2 3.21 -9.19 -6.99
N VAL A 3 3.33 -10.49 -6.71
CA VAL A 3 2.71 -11.04 -5.51
C VAL A 3 3.77 -11.01 -4.42
N PHE A 4 3.51 -10.26 -3.36
CA PHE A 4 4.40 -10.08 -2.23
C PHE A 4 3.89 -10.88 -1.05
N SER A 5 4.81 -11.60 -0.37
CA SER A 5 4.50 -12.38 0.83
C SER A 5 4.89 -11.60 2.09
N PHE A 6 4.01 -11.61 3.07
CA PHE A 6 4.16 -10.92 4.35
C PHE A 6 3.99 -11.90 5.51
N LEU A 7 4.38 -11.51 6.72
CA LEU A 7 4.17 -12.32 7.92
C LEU A 7 2.81 -11.98 8.55
N THR A 8 1.89 -12.92 8.53
CA THR A 8 0.51 -12.78 9.07
C THR A 8 0.42 -12.35 10.52
N SER A 9 1.42 -12.70 11.33
CA SER A 9 1.42 -12.42 12.77
C SER A 9 2.01 -11.07 13.12
N ALA A 10 2.47 -10.33 12.14
CA ALA A 10 3.10 -9.02 12.31
C ALA A 10 2.27 -7.93 11.65
N GLY A 11 2.10 -6.81 12.31
CA GLY A 11 1.46 -5.66 11.68
C GLY A 11 0.40 -4.97 12.52
N SER A 12 -0.28 -4.02 11.86
CA SER A 12 -1.38 -3.27 12.47
C SER A 12 -2.59 -4.17 12.69
N LYS A 13 -3.08 -4.25 13.94
CA LYS A 13 -4.28 -5.02 14.32
C LYS A 13 -5.57 -4.37 13.80
N LEU A 14 -5.75 -4.38 12.49
CA LEU A 14 -6.90 -3.75 11.86
C LEU A 14 -8.17 -4.60 11.96
N PHE A 15 -8.01 -5.91 11.93
CA PHE A 15 -9.14 -6.87 11.86
C PHE A 15 -9.53 -7.46 13.21
N GLY A 16 -8.90 -7.03 14.32
CA GLY A 16 -9.21 -7.54 15.66
C GLY A 16 -8.99 -9.05 15.82
N GLY A 17 -8.00 -9.61 15.10
CA GLY A 17 -7.68 -11.03 15.11
C GLY A 17 -8.53 -11.92 14.20
N LYS A 18 -9.41 -11.33 13.38
CA LYS A 18 -10.18 -12.03 12.35
C LYS A 18 -9.36 -12.16 11.07
N LYS A 19 -9.68 -13.15 10.25
CA LYS A 19 -9.13 -13.24 8.90
C LYS A 19 -9.73 -12.15 8.00
N PRO A 20 -9.00 -11.64 6.99
CA PRO A 20 -9.53 -10.66 6.04
C PRO A 20 -10.86 -11.10 5.37
N SER A 21 -11.01 -12.41 5.09
CA SER A 21 -12.24 -13.00 4.52
C SER A 21 -13.47 -12.93 5.44
N GLU A 22 -13.27 -12.75 6.74
CA GLU A 22 -14.34 -12.68 7.74
C GLU A 22 -14.73 -11.23 8.09
N VAL A 23 -14.07 -10.25 7.47
CA VAL A 23 -14.23 -8.84 7.80
C VAL A 23 -15.26 -8.19 6.86
N PRO A 24 -16.44 -7.80 7.35
CA PRO A 24 -17.37 -7.00 6.56
C PRO A 24 -16.72 -5.62 6.30
N ASN A 25 -16.92 -5.07 5.11
CA ASN A 25 -16.37 -3.78 4.69
C ASN A 25 -14.82 -3.72 4.68
N LEU A 26 -14.17 -4.82 4.32
CA LEU A 26 -12.71 -4.93 4.21
C LEU A 26 -12.10 -3.77 3.43
N GLN A 27 -12.66 -3.42 2.27
CA GLN A 27 -12.19 -2.33 1.42
C GLN A 27 -12.18 -0.99 2.15
N SER A 28 -13.24 -0.66 2.89
CA SER A 28 -13.33 0.59 3.64
C SER A 28 -12.28 0.65 4.76
N LEU A 29 -12.14 -0.44 5.52
CA LEU A 29 -11.17 -0.53 6.62
C LEU A 29 -9.72 -0.37 6.15
N ILE A 30 -9.35 -1.03 5.06
CA ILE A 30 -8.01 -0.90 4.47
C ILE A 30 -7.81 0.52 3.93
N ARG A 31 -8.80 1.09 3.23
CA ARG A 31 -8.73 2.44 2.71
C ARG A 31 -8.52 3.47 3.82
N ASP A 32 -9.30 3.37 4.90
CA ASP A 32 -9.20 4.26 6.06
C ASP A 32 -7.84 4.12 6.76
N HIS A 33 -7.34 2.89 6.87
CA HIS A 33 -6.00 2.63 7.42
C HIS A 33 -4.91 3.31 6.57
N VAL A 34 -4.93 3.11 5.25
CA VAL A 34 -3.98 3.71 4.31
C VAL A 34 -4.06 5.24 4.34
N ALA A 35 -5.28 5.80 4.38
CA ALA A 35 -5.49 7.24 4.50
C ALA A 35 -5.00 7.79 5.85
N LYS A 36 -5.24 7.08 6.95
CA LYS A 36 -4.82 7.47 8.31
C LYS A 36 -3.31 7.56 8.45
N ILE A 37 -2.57 6.71 7.80
CA ILE A 37 -1.10 6.78 7.76
C ILE A 37 -0.56 7.83 6.77
N GLY A 38 -1.44 8.56 6.05
CA GLY A 38 -1.08 9.65 5.16
C GLY A 38 -0.70 9.23 3.74
N LEU A 39 -1.05 8.03 3.32
CA LEU A 39 -0.87 7.56 1.93
C LEU A 39 -2.13 7.85 1.09
N PRO A 40 -1.99 8.04 -0.24
CA PRO A 40 -3.12 8.25 -1.12
C PRO A 40 -4.03 7.02 -1.12
N SER A 41 -5.34 7.24 -1.06
CA SER A 41 -6.34 6.17 -1.04
C SER A 41 -7.51 6.40 -2.00
N LYS A 42 -7.61 7.61 -2.60
CA LYS A 42 -8.78 8.07 -3.37
C LYS A 42 -9.07 7.23 -4.63
N HIS A 43 -8.03 6.79 -5.33
CA HIS A 43 -8.15 6.03 -6.59
C HIS A 43 -7.57 4.63 -6.46
N ILE A 44 -7.61 4.08 -5.24
CA ILE A 44 -7.10 2.74 -4.94
C ILE A 44 -8.24 1.89 -4.39
N HIS A 45 -8.35 0.68 -4.89
CA HIS A 45 -9.35 -0.31 -4.54
C HIS A 45 -8.68 -1.53 -3.95
N TYR A 46 -9.34 -2.14 -2.97
CA TYR A 46 -8.84 -3.27 -2.20
C TYR A 46 -9.91 -4.34 -2.14
N TRP A 47 -9.55 -5.57 -2.48
CA TRP A 47 -10.45 -6.72 -2.31
C TRP A 47 -9.63 -7.99 -2.08
N LEU A 48 -10.32 -9.05 -1.68
CA LEU A 48 -9.71 -10.37 -1.48
C LEU A 48 -10.08 -11.26 -2.65
N GLU A 49 -9.08 -11.90 -3.26
CA GLU A 49 -9.21 -12.87 -4.33
C GLU A 49 -8.36 -14.09 -3.95
N ASP A 50 -8.98 -15.25 -3.74
CA ASP A 50 -8.29 -16.49 -3.33
C ASP A 50 -7.33 -16.33 -2.13
N GLU A 51 -7.78 -15.64 -1.08
CA GLU A 51 -7.00 -15.28 0.12
C GLU A 51 -5.79 -14.34 -0.15
N VAL A 52 -5.66 -13.81 -1.35
CA VAL A 52 -4.69 -12.79 -1.73
C VAL A 52 -5.35 -11.41 -1.68
N MET A 53 -4.75 -10.47 -0.98
CA MET A 53 -5.21 -9.08 -0.97
C MET A 53 -4.81 -8.40 -2.27
N VAL A 54 -5.77 -8.07 -3.12
CA VAL A 54 -5.53 -7.35 -4.37
C VAL A 54 -5.62 -5.85 -4.11
N VAL A 55 -4.62 -5.13 -4.60
CA VAL A 55 -4.54 -3.67 -4.54
C VAL A 55 -4.46 -3.14 -5.98
N SER A 56 -5.48 -2.44 -6.42
CA SER A 56 -5.57 -1.94 -7.80
C SER A 56 -5.95 -0.45 -7.84
N GLY A 57 -5.53 0.23 -8.88
CA GLY A 57 -5.82 1.65 -9.08
C GLY A 57 -4.63 2.45 -9.58
N TRP A 58 -4.62 3.74 -9.28
CA TRP A 58 -3.60 4.67 -9.77
C TRP A 58 -2.91 5.40 -8.63
N VAL A 59 -1.59 5.56 -8.78
CA VAL A 59 -0.73 6.33 -7.87
C VAL A 59 0.19 7.23 -8.69
N ASN A 60 0.65 8.33 -8.09
CA ASN A 60 1.41 9.35 -8.81
C ASN A 60 2.83 8.91 -9.19
N ASP A 61 3.44 8.03 -8.40
CA ASP A 61 4.85 7.67 -8.51
C ASP A 61 5.13 6.26 -7.97
N LYS A 62 6.27 5.70 -8.38
CA LYS A 62 6.72 4.37 -7.96
C LYS A 62 6.94 4.24 -6.45
N PRO A 63 7.61 5.19 -5.77
CA PRO A 63 7.76 5.12 -4.32
C PRO A 63 6.43 5.04 -3.58
N THR A 64 5.43 5.79 -4.03
CA THR A 64 4.07 5.75 -3.46
C THR A 64 3.41 4.39 -3.69
N LYS A 65 3.55 3.81 -4.89
CA LYS A 65 3.08 2.46 -5.21
C LYS A 65 3.63 1.44 -4.22
N GLU A 66 4.95 1.40 -4.07
CA GLU A 66 5.64 0.47 -3.18
C GLU A 66 5.21 0.66 -1.70
N LYS A 67 5.07 1.91 -1.25
CA LYS A 67 4.61 2.24 0.11
C LYS A 67 3.18 1.75 0.38
N VAL A 68 2.27 1.90 -0.57
CA VAL A 68 0.89 1.42 -0.43
C VAL A 68 0.85 -0.11 -0.30
N ILE A 69 1.56 -0.84 -1.15
CA ILE A 69 1.63 -2.31 -1.10
C ILE A 69 2.21 -2.78 0.23
N ILE A 70 3.32 -2.18 0.68
CA ILE A 70 3.95 -2.53 1.97
C ILE A 70 3.02 -2.18 3.13
N ALA A 71 2.32 -1.03 3.09
CA ALA A 71 1.39 -0.63 4.14
C ALA A 71 0.24 -1.61 4.29
N VAL A 72 -0.32 -2.10 3.19
CA VAL A 72 -1.38 -3.12 3.17
C VAL A 72 -0.85 -4.46 3.67
N GLY A 73 0.35 -4.87 3.23
CA GLY A 73 0.98 -6.12 3.66
C GLY A 73 1.40 -6.12 5.14
N ASN A 74 1.63 -4.95 5.73
CA ASN A 74 1.90 -4.80 7.17
C ASN A 74 0.62 -4.74 8.02
N VAL A 75 -0.52 -5.16 7.51
CA VAL A 75 -1.74 -5.38 8.29
C VAL A 75 -1.78 -6.82 8.78
N GLU A 76 -2.02 -7.01 10.10
CA GLU A 76 -2.11 -8.35 10.69
C GLU A 76 -3.21 -9.17 9.99
N GLY A 77 -2.88 -10.37 9.54
CA GLY A 77 -3.78 -11.28 8.83
C GLY A 77 -3.67 -11.21 7.30
N VAL A 78 -2.87 -10.30 6.75
CA VAL A 78 -2.57 -10.24 5.32
C VAL A 78 -1.29 -11.01 5.04
N ASP A 79 -1.41 -12.15 4.36
CA ASP A 79 -0.27 -13.01 3.99
C ASP A 79 0.35 -12.63 2.67
N LYS A 80 -0.49 -12.30 1.71
CA LYS A 80 -0.10 -12.03 0.33
C LYS A 80 -0.82 -10.81 -0.19
N VAL A 81 -0.08 -9.98 -0.92
CA VAL A 81 -0.61 -8.80 -1.61
C VAL A 81 -0.27 -8.92 -3.08
N GLU A 82 -1.27 -8.84 -3.93
CA GLU A 82 -1.11 -8.71 -5.37
C GLU A 82 -1.16 -7.25 -5.77
N ASP A 83 -0.12 -6.80 -6.45
CA ASP A 83 0.02 -5.44 -6.94
C ASP A 83 -0.56 -5.30 -8.35
N ARG A 84 -1.68 -4.57 -8.45
CA ARG A 84 -2.31 -4.12 -9.71
C ARG A 84 -2.38 -2.58 -9.77
N LEU A 85 -1.46 -1.88 -9.06
CA LEU A 85 -1.35 -0.43 -9.13
C LEU A 85 -0.58 0.02 -10.36
N VAL A 86 -1.08 1.06 -11.02
CA VAL A 86 -0.43 1.73 -12.15
C VAL A 86 0.05 3.10 -11.72
N VAL A 87 1.28 3.44 -12.14
CA VAL A 87 1.84 4.79 -11.93
C VAL A 87 1.30 5.70 -13.01
N GLY A 88 0.58 6.74 -12.62
CA GLY A 88 -0.05 7.70 -13.50
C GLY A 88 -1.35 8.26 -12.95
N SER A 89 -2.04 9.03 -13.76
CA SER A 89 -3.36 9.58 -13.42
C SER A 89 -4.47 8.65 -13.89
N PRO A 90 -5.56 8.52 -13.12
CA PRO A 90 -6.73 7.78 -13.59
C PRO A 90 -7.29 8.36 -14.89
N PRO A 91 -7.88 7.57 -15.76
CA PRO A 91 -8.55 8.05 -16.97
C PRO A 91 -9.56 9.15 -16.65
N ALA A 92 -9.66 10.17 -17.51
CA ALA A 92 -10.55 11.31 -17.31
C ALA A 92 -12.04 10.93 -17.13
N ALA A 93 -12.45 9.76 -17.61
CA ALA A 93 -13.80 9.22 -17.39
C ALA A 93 -14.09 8.89 -15.91
N LEU A 94 -13.07 8.50 -15.15
CA LEU A 94 -13.21 8.17 -13.73
C LEU A 94 -13.14 9.42 -12.83
N THR A 95 -12.49 10.49 -13.29
CA THR A 95 -12.37 11.75 -12.51
C THR A 95 -13.63 12.61 -12.58
N ARG A 96 -14.46 12.47 -13.62
CA ARG A 96 -15.69 13.27 -13.80
C ARG A 96 -16.83 12.93 -12.84
N LYS A 97 -16.80 11.77 -12.18
CA LYS A 97 -17.85 11.38 -11.20
C LYS A 97 -17.68 11.98 -9.81
N SER A 98 -16.57 12.66 -9.52
CA SER A 98 -16.32 13.26 -8.20
C SER A 98 -16.56 14.78 -8.12
N ASP A 99 -16.79 15.47 -9.28
CA ASP A 99 -17.08 16.91 -9.35
C ASP A 99 -18.45 17.22 -9.95
N GLY A 100 -19.42 16.32 -9.83
CA GLY A 100 -20.75 16.53 -10.36
C GLY A 100 -21.58 17.47 -9.51
N LEU A 101 -21.89 18.67 -10.04
CA LEU A 101 -23.03 19.45 -9.65
C LEU A 101 -24.27 18.55 -9.48
N LEU A 102 -24.90 18.65 -8.31
CA LEU A 102 -26.22 18.09 -8.04
C LEU A 102 -27.25 18.72 -9.00
N PRO A 103 -27.99 18.00 -9.77
CA PRO A 103 -29.31 18.45 -10.17
C PRO A 103 -30.24 18.28 -8.97
N GLU A 104 -30.95 19.35 -8.69
CA GLU A 104 -31.97 19.51 -7.63
C GLU A 104 -32.96 18.36 -7.60
N ALA A 105 -33.33 18.04 -6.39
CA ALA A 105 -34.20 16.93 -5.98
C ALA A 105 -35.55 16.85 -6.68
N THR A 106 -35.93 15.64 -7.02
CA THR A 106 -37.30 15.16 -6.77
C THR A 106 -37.28 13.66 -6.54
N ASP A 107 -37.84 13.32 -5.38
CA ASP A 107 -38.44 12.08 -4.95
C ASP A 107 -37.52 10.97 -4.38
N ALA A 108 -37.95 10.55 -3.21
CA ALA A 108 -37.31 9.62 -2.32
C ALA A 108 -37.30 8.18 -2.85
N SER A 109 -36.10 7.60 -2.88
CA SER A 109 -35.91 6.16 -2.78
C SER A 109 -34.56 5.85 -2.11
N PRO A 110 -34.47 4.75 -1.35
CA PRO A 110 -33.40 4.54 -0.35
C PRO A 110 -32.04 4.43 -0.99
N VAL A 111 -31.07 5.06 -0.33
CA VAL A 111 -29.64 5.07 -0.66
C VAL A 111 -29.15 3.65 -0.83
N THR A 112 -29.09 3.18 -2.05
CA THR A 112 -28.37 1.97 -2.40
C THR A 112 -26.88 2.29 -2.32
N ALA A 113 -26.17 1.51 -1.52
CA ALA A 113 -24.71 1.56 -1.37
C ALA A 113 -24.03 1.85 -2.72
N GLU A 114 -23.02 2.73 -2.70
CA GLU A 114 -22.15 2.99 -3.85
C GLU A 114 -21.78 1.68 -4.54
N ALA A 115 -22.26 1.52 -5.77
CA ALA A 115 -21.88 0.38 -6.59
C ALA A 115 -20.36 0.37 -6.71
N PRO A 116 -19.68 -0.76 -6.45
CA PRO A 116 -18.25 -0.87 -6.72
C PRO A 116 -18.01 -0.50 -8.18
N LEU A 117 -16.95 0.27 -8.45
CA LEU A 117 -16.50 0.50 -9.82
C LEU A 117 -16.42 -0.86 -10.50
N GLU A 118 -17.09 -0.99 -11.65
CA GLU A 118 -17.06 -2.25 -12.39
C GLU A 118 -15.61 -2.66 -12.63
N ALA A 119 -15.31 -3.95 -12.49
CA ALA A 119 -13.95 -4.49 -12.58
C ALA A 119 -13.24 -4.11 -13.90
N GLU A 120 -14.00 -3.81 -14.96
CA GLU A 120 -13.49 -3.34 -16.25
C GLU A 120 -12.85 -1.94 -16.23
N GLN A 121 -13.09 -1.14 -15.17
CA GLN A 121 -12.56 0.22 -15.05
C GLN A 121 -11.27 0.28 -14.21
N LEU A 122 -10.86 -0.83 -13.62
CA LEU A 122 -9.63 -0.92 -12.84
C LEU A 122 -8.46 -1.40 -13.68
N PRO A 123 -7.21 -1.01 -13.35
CA PRO A 123 -6.03 -1.52 -14.03
C PRO A 123 -5.97 -3.04 -14.00
N THR A 124 -5.67 -3.63 -15.15
CA THR A 124 -5.45 -5.06 -15.27
C THR A 124 -4.08 -5.46 -14.71
N ARG A 125 -3.91 -6.76 -14.48
CA ARG A 125 -2.63 -7.34 -14.04
C ARG A 125 -1.49 -7.07 -15.04
N GLU A 126 -1.79 -7.01 -16.33
CA GLU A 126 -0.82 -6.72 -17.38
C GLU A 126 -0.33 -5.28 -17.34
N GLN A 127 -1.24 -4.32 -17.16
CA GLN A 127 -0.92 -2.90 -17.03
C GLN A 127 -0.05 -2.61 -15.79
N ALA A 128 -0.27 -3.33 -14.70
CA ALA A 128 0.54 -3.21 -13.49
C ALA A 128 1.95 -3.78 -13.64
N ALA A 129 2.13 -4.80 -14.50
CA ALA A 129 3.41 -5.47 -14.72
C ALA A 129 4.46 -4.60 -15.42
N GLU A 130 4.07 -3.54 -16.11
CA GLU A 130 4.98 -2.61 -16.78
C GLU A 130 5.80 -1.73 -15.81
N HIS A 131 5.43 -1.73 -14.53
CA HIS A 131 6.05 -0.88 -13.51
C HIS A 131 6.81 -1.73 -12.48
N GLU A 132 8.03 -2.10 -12.84
CA GLU A 132 8.91 -2.90 -11.99
C GLU A 132 9.27 -2.18 -10.67
N TRP A 133 9.35 -2.95 -9.58
CA TRP A 133 9.82 -2.46 -8.28
C TRP A 133 11.27 -2.00 -8.36
N THR A 134 11.55 -0.82 -7.85
CA THR A 134 12.90 -0.24 -7.82
C THR A 134 13.61 -0.44 -6.49
N SER A 135 12.86 -0.76 -5.45
CA SER A 135 13.37 -0.95 -4.08
C SER A 135 13.44 -2.43 -3.71
N ARG A 136 14.34 -2.75 -2.79
CA ARG A 136 14.32 -4.03 -2.09
C ARG A 136 13.39 -3.94 -0.88
N THR A 137 12.91 -5.07 -0.39
CA THR A 137 12.19 -5.16 0.88
C THR A 137 13.02 -5.89 1.90
N HIS A 138 12.92 -5.49 3.17
CA HIS A 138 13.53 -6.16 4.30
C HIS A 138 12.47 -6.45 5.35
N THR A 139 12.38 -7.70 5.80
CA THR A 139 11.50 -8.08 6.90
C THR A 139 12.26 -7.97 8.21
N VAL A 140 11.81 -7.09 9.09
CA VAL A 140 12.43 -6.82 10.40
C VAL A 140 12.44 -8.09 11.25
N GLN A 141 13.60 -8.45 11.78
CA GLN A 141 13.77 -9.57 12.69
C GLN A 141 13.83 -9.09 14.15
N LYS A 142 13.65 -10.02 15.09
CA LYS A 142 13.77 -9.70 16.52
C LYS A 142 15.18 -9.19 16.85
N GLY A 143 15.24 -7.97 17.38
CA GLY A 143 16.50 -7.31 17.73
C GLY A 143 17.15 -6.49 16.60
N ASP A 144 16.43 -6.30 15.47
CA ASP A 144 16.84 -5.38 14.42
C ASP A 144 16.60 -3.92 14.84
N THR A 145 17.43 -3.07 14.29
CA THR A 145 17.30 -1.62 14.31
C THR A 145 17.55 -1.09 12.91
N LEU A 146 17.00 0.08 12.57
CA LEU A 146 17.26 0.68 11.26
C LEU A 146 18.74 0.86 10.97
N SER A 147 19.55 1.14 12.01
CA SER A 147 21.02 1.27 11.88
C SER A 147 21.69 -0.06 11.56
N LYS A 148 21.23 -1.17 12.13
CA LYS A 148 21.71 -2.52 11.79
C LYS A 148 21.37 -2.87 10.34
N ILE A 149 20.11 -2.66 9.96
CA ILE A 149 19.65 -2.91 8.60
C ILE A 149 20.43 -2.05 7.59
N ALA A 150 20.65 -0.76 7.91
CA ALA A 150 21.44 0.13 7.05
C ALA A 150 22.90 -0.32 6.91
N LYS A 151 23.49 -0.84 8.00
CA LYS A 151 24.85 -1.41 7.96
C LYS A 151 24.91 -2.65 7.09
N GLU A 152 23.92 -3.52 7.18
CA GLU A 152 23.83 -4.76 6.40
C GLU A 152 23.64 -4.48 4.90
N VAL A 153 22.69 -3.58 4.56
CA VAL A 153 22.31 -3.33 3.16
C VAL A 153 23.22 -2.33 2.46
N TYR A 154 23.67 -1.30 3.17
CA TYR A 154 24.46 -0.19 2.61
C TYR A 154 25.90 -0.17 3.09
N GLY A 155 26.30 -1.11 3.94
CA GLY A 155 27.64 -1.13 4.54
C GLY A 155 27.88 -0.01 5.57
N ASN A 156 26.88 0.82 5.86
CA ASN A 156 27.02 1.99 6.75
C ASN A 156 25.78 2.20 7.60
N ALA A 157 25.93 2.06 8.92
CA ALA A 157 24.86 2.27 9.89
C ALA A 157 24.31 3.71 9.89
N GLY A 158 25.14 4.70 9.56
CA GLY A 158 24.74 6.11 9.47
C GLY A 158 23.73 6.43 8.35
N LYS A 159 23.52 5.49 7.41
CA LYS A 159 22.54 5.63 6.33
C LYS A 159 21.10 5.23 6.73
N TYR A 160 20.85 4.90 8.00
CA TYR A 160 19.51 4.57 8.47
C TYR A 160 18.43 5.65 8.18
N PRO A 161 18.75 6.97 8.13
CA PRO A 161 17.74 7.98 7.80
C PRO A 161 17.13 7.77 6.40
N ILE A 162 17.89 7.22 5.45
CA ILE A 162 17.41 6.93 4.10
C ILE A 162 16.30 5.87 4.16
N ILE A 163 16.50 4.82 4.95
CA ILE A 163 15.46 3.78 5.16
C ILE A 163 14.26 4.40 5.87
N PHE A 164 14.48 5.23 6.89
CA PHE A 164 13.41 5.89 7.62
C PHE A 164 12.55 6.77 6.69
N GLU A 165 13.17 7.67 5.92
CA GLU A 165 12.45 8.54 4.98
C GLU A 165 11.71 7.75 3.89
N ALA A 166 12.32 6.69 3.38
CA ALA A 166 11.70 5.82 2.37
C ALA A 166 10.43 5.11 2.89
N ASN A 167 10.32 4.92 4.22
CA ASN A 167 9.18 4.29 4.88
C ASN A 167 8.21 5.26 5.54
N LYS A 168 8.43 6.57 5.40
CA LYS A 168 7.41 7.55 5.74
C LYS A 168 6.24 7.49 4.74
N PRO A 169 5.00 7.68 5.17
CA PRO A 169 4.55 8.00 6.53
C PRO A 169 4.26 6.77 7.42
N MET A 170 4.50 5.53 6.96
CA MET A 170 4.28 4.32 7.77
C MET A 170 5.11 4.30 9.06
N LEU A 171 6.36 4.75 8.99
CA LEU A 171 7.22 4.91 10.16
C LEU A 171 7.09 6.33 10.71
N SER A 172 6.57 6.45 11.91
CA SER A 172 6.50 7.71 12.66
C SER A 172 7.81 8.03 13.41
N HIS A 173 8.62 7.00 13.72
CA HIS A 173 9.87 7.13 14.46
C HIS A 173 10.85 6.00 14.07
N PRO A 174 12.17 6.27 13.96
CA PRO A 174 13.13 5.26 13.53
C PRO A 174 13.26 4.07 14.47
N ASP A 175 12.97 4.25 15.77
CA ASP A 175 13.04 3.17 16.76
C ASP A 175 11.72 2.38 16.89
N LYS A 176 10.66 2.81 16.20
CA LYS A 176 9.36 2.14 16.23
C LYS A 176 9.21 1.18 15.07
N ILE A 177 10.09 0.19 15.02
CA ILE A 177 9.94 -0.97 14.14
C ILE A 177 9.66 -2.22 14.98
N TYR A 178 8.97 -3.18 14.41
CA TYR A 178 8.60 -4.42 15.11
C TYR A 178 8.94 -5.64 14.27
N PRO A 179 9.24 -6.77 14.91
CA PRO A 179 9.54 -8.01 14.19
C PRO A 179 8.40 -8.40 13.25
N GLY A 180 8.74 -8.80 12.03
CA GLY A 180 7.79 -9.15 10.97
C GLY A 180 7.33 -7.97 10.11
N GLN A 181 7.60 -6.73 10.50
CA GLN A 181 7.33 -5.57 9.68
C GLN A 181 8.19 -5.60 8.43
N VAL A 182 7.57 -5.37 7.27
CA VAL A 182 8.28 -5.23 6.01
C VAL A 182 8.60 -3.75 5.78
N LEU A 183 9.86 -3.47 5.47
CA LEU A 183 10.36 -2.13 5.19
C LEU A 183 10.82 -2.03 3.73
N ARG A 184 10.58 -0.88 3.14
CA ARG A 184 11.13 -0.48 1.85
C ARG A 184 12.59 -0.09 2.01
N ILE A 185 13.47 -0.67 1.20
CA ILE A 185 14.91 -0.38 1.18
C ILE A 185 15.26 0.16 -0.21
N PRO A 186 15.35 1.48 -0.41
CA PRO A 186 15.68 2.05 -1.71
C PRO A 186 17.09 1.68 -2.14
N ALA A 187 17.29 1.47 -3.43
CA ALA A 187 18.64 1.36 -3.98
C ALA A 187 19.34 2.72 -3.88
N LEU A 188 20.65 2.71 -3.71
CA LEU A 188 21.46 3.94 -3.71
C LEU A 188 22.20 4.08 -5.02
N GLY A 189 22.22 5.29 -5.57
CA GLY A 189 23.08 5.68 -6.65
C GLY A 189 24.55 5.80 -6.21
N GLU A 190 25.44 6.05 -7.16
CA GLU A 190 26.88 6.26 -6.90
C GLU A 190 27.15 7.44 -5.96
N ASP A 191 26.25 8.43 -5.96
CA ASP A 191 26.27 9.59 -5.05
C ASP A 191 25.75 9.27 -3.63
N GLY A 192 25.32 8.03 -3.39
CA GLY A 192 24.79 7.55 -2.11
C GLY A 192 23.39 8.05 -1.78
N LYS A 193 22.67 8.64 -2.77
CA LYS A 193 21.27 9.04 -2.65
C LYS A 193 20.35 7.92 -3.11
N PRO A 194 19.09 7.87 -2.61
CA PRO A 194 18.11 6.90 -3.09
C PRO A 194 17.80 7.12 -4.57
N LEU A 195 17.68 6.02 -5.30
CA LEU A 195 17.18 5.98 -6.67
C LEU A 195 15.65 5.78 -6.58
N ASP A 196 14.91 6.88 -6.57
CA ASP A 196 13.44 6.90 -6.54
C ASP A 196 12.86 7.31 -7.89
#